data_8b1292fb3214b6c173298c5d1d3fc7aa
#
_entry.id   8b1292fb3214b6c173298c5d1d3fc7aa
#
_cell.length_a   1.000
_cell.length_b   1.000
_cell.length_c   1.000
_cell.angle_alpha   90.00
_cell.angle_beta   90.00
_cell.angle_gamma   90.00
#
_symmetry.space_group_name_H-M   'P 1'
#
loop_
_entity.id
_entity.type
_entity.pdbx_description
1 polymer ?
#
loop_
_entity_poly.entity_id
_entity_poly.type
_entity_poly.pdbx_seq_one_letter_code
_entity_poly.pdbx_strand_id
1 'polypeptide(L)'
;MKYFGTDGFRGEANVGLTVEHAYKIGRFVGWYYGANRGAKARVIVGKDTRRSSYMFEAALVSGLVASGADAYMLHVIPTPGVAHQTVEGCFDCGIMISASHNPFCDNGIKLVNSDGFKMDEDVLELIEDYIDGKGEVPLATGNHIGATVDYMQGRNRYIASLIASANFSLQGVKIGLDCANGSASSVAKPVFDALGADVRVINAAPDGFNINVDCGSTHMERLQRHVVEQGLDVGFAYDGDADRCLAVDERGRVVDGDQILYVCGVYLNKHGRLSGGTVVPTIASNFGLVKSLELAGLSAVTSGVGDRHVYAKMREGGFSLGGEQTGHTIFGDIERTGDGIMTSLRVMEVDRKSTRLNSSHVKRSRMPSSA
;
A
#
# COMPACT_ATOMS: atom_id res chain seq x y z
N MET A 1 -23.63 2.29 -1.96
CA MET A 1 -22.83 2.34 -3.21
C MET A 1 -23.05 1.04 -4.01
N LYS A 2 -23.12 1.14 -5.34
CA LYS A 2 -23.40 0.03 -6.27
C LYS A 2 -22.11 -0.57 -6.85
N TYR A 3 -21.13 0.28 -7.14
CA TYR A 3 -19.87 -0.08 -7.80
C TYR A 3 -18.68 -0.03 -6.85
N PHE A 4 -18.57 1.02 -6.04
CA PHE A 4 -17.47 1.19 -5.12
C PHE A 4 -17.70 0.43 -3.81
N GLY A 5 -16.84 -0.55 -3.54
CA GLY A 5 -16.76 -1.21 -2.22
C GLY A 5 -15.80 -0.46 -1.27
N THR A 6 -15.47 -1.10 -0.15
CA THR A 6 -14.53 -0.56 0.85
C THR A 6 -13.13 -0.29 0.27
N ASP A 7 -12.77 -0.97 -0.83
CA ASP A 7 -11.41 -0.90 -1.43
C ASP A 7 -11.47 -0.60 -2.94
N GLY A 8 -12.30 0.35 -3.33
CA GLY A 8 -12.47 0.81 -4.70
C GLY A 8 -13.51 0.03 -5.50
N PHE A 9 -13.61 0.32 -6.79
CA PHE A 9 -14.43 -0.40 -7.74
C PHE A 9 -13.64 -1.58 -8.28
N ARG A 10 -13.99 -2.81 -7.90
CA ARG A 10 -13.35 -4.05 -8.34
C ARG A 10 -14.28 -4.91 -9.18
N GLY A 11 -13.71 -5.64 -10.12
CA GLY A 11 -14.41 -6.64 -10.92
C GLY A 11 -13.51 -7.33 -11.92
N GLU A 12 -14.00 -8.42 -12.50
CA GLU A 12 -13.34 -9.06 -13.63
C GLU A 12 -13.25 -8.09 -14.80
N ALA A 13 -12.05 -7.97 -15.39
CA ALA A 13 -11.77 -7.01 -16.44
C ALA A 13 -12.62 -7.25 -17.69
N ASN A 14 -13.29 -6.21 -18.18
CA ASN A 14 -14.24 -6.22 -19.29
C ASN A 14 -15.53 -7.05 -19.02
N VAL A 15 -15.77 -7.47 -17.76
CA VAL A 15 -17.02 -8.11 -17.33
C VAL A 15 -17.69 -7.23 -16.28
N GLY A 16 -17.18 -7.20 -15.05
CA GLY A 16 -17.70 -6.35 -13.98
C GLY A 16 -17.15 -4.92 -14.01
N LEU A 17 -15.87 -4.77 -14.35
CA LEU A 17 -15.21 -3.49 -14.56
C LEU A 17 -14.80 -3.36 -16.03
N THR A 18 -15.31 -2.32 -16.73
CA THR A 18 -15.10 -2.12 -18.17
C THR A 18 -14.30 -0.86 -18.44
N VAL A 19 -13.77 -0.74 -19.67
CA VAL A 19 -13.11 0.49 -20.15
C VAL A 19 -14.04 1.70 -20.12
N GLU A 20 -15.34 1.48 -20.32
CA GLU A 20 -16.34 2.55 -20.24
C GLU A 20 -16.45 3.09 -18.81
N HIS A 21 -16.45 2.21 -17.81
CA HIS A 21 -16.41 2.62 -16.39
C HIS A 21 -15.16 3.45 -16.11
N ALA A 22 -13.98 2.99 -16.52
CA ALA A 22 -12.72 3.71 -16.31
C ALA A 22 -12.73 5.09 -16.99
N TYR A 23 -13.22 5.16 -18.24
CA TYR A 23 -13.39 6.42 -18.97
C TYR A 23 -14.32 7.38 -18.24
N LYS A 24 -15.50 6.92 -17.80
CA LYS A 24 -16.48 7.74 -17.06
C LYS A 24 -15.93 8.23 -15.73
N ILE A 25 -15.22 7.38 -14.98
CA ILE A 25 -14.53 7.79 -13.74
C ILE A 25 -13.54 8.92 -14.05
N GLY A 26 -12.69 8.76 -15.07
CA GLY A 26 -11.75 9.79 -15.49
C GLY A 26 -12.45 11.08 -15.89
N ARG A 27 -13.55 10.99 -16.64
CA ARG A 27 -14.39 12.13 -17.04
C ARG A 27 -14.90 12.91 -15.84
N PHE A 28 -15.51 12.20 -14.88
CA PHE A 28 -16.09 12.83 -13.69
C PHE A 28 -15.02 13.46 -12.81
N VAL A 29 -13.97 12.72 -12.46
CA VAL A 29 -12.88 13.20 -11.61
C VAL A 29 -12.22 14.45 -12.19
N GLY A 30 -11.89 14.43 -13.49
CA GLY A 30 -11.26 15.57 -14.16
C GLY A 30 -12.12 16.83 -14.15
N TRP A 31 -13.42 16.68 -14.40
CA TRP A 31 -14.37 17.79 -14.34
C TRP A 31 -14.60 18.27 -12.90
N TYR A 32 -14.85 17.36 -11.96
CA TYR A 32 -15.21 17.68 -10.59
C TYR A 32 -14.13 18.53 -9.90
N TYR A 33 -12.89 18.10 -9.97
CA TYR A 33 -11.78 18.84 -9.35
C TYR A 33 -11.43 20.13 -10.12
N GLY A 34 -11.56 20.12 -11.45
CA GLY A 34 -11.35 21.31 -12.26
C GLY A 34 -12.40 22.39 -12.01
N ALA A 35 -13.68 22.03 -11.94
CA ALA A 35 -14.77 22.94 -11.66
C ALA A 35 -14.69 23.55 -10.24
N ASN A 36 -14.39 22.71 -9.23
CA ASN A 36 -14.28 23.15 -7.84
C ASN A 36 -13.05 24.06 -7.59
N ARG A 37 -11.98 23.85 -8.36
CA ARG A 37 -10.75 24.62 -8.22
C ARG A 37 -10.76 25.93 -9.04
N GLY A 38 -11.59 26.02 -10.06
CA GLY A 38 -11.55 27.11 -11.05
C GLY A 38 -10.27 27.11 -11.90
N ALA A 39 -9.57 25.98 -11.99
CA ALA A 39 -8.34 25.77 -12.72
C ALA A 39 -8.28 24.33 -13.24
N LYS A 40 -7.33 24.00 -14.13
CA LYS A 40 -7.11 22.60 -14.56
C LYS A 40 -6.80 21.73 -13.34
N ALA A 41 -7.55 20.64 -13.20
CA ALA A 41 -7.24 19.62 -12.21
C ALA A 41 -5.94 18.89 -12.57
N ARG A 42 -5.17 18.51 -11.56
CA ARG A 42 -3.96 17.72 -11.68
C ARG A 42 -4.20 16.38 -11.01
N VAL A 43 -4.29 15.32 -11.82
CA VAL A 43 -4.60 13.98 -11.32
C VAL A 43 -3.44 13.05 -11.59
N ILE A 44 -3.00 12.33 -10.55
CA ILE A 44 -1.90 11.37 -10.66
C ILE A 44 -2.47 9.95 -10.79
N VAL A 45 -1.90 9.15 -11.69
CA VAL A 45 -2.38 7.80 -12.00
C VAL A 45 -1.24 6.80 -11.88
N GLY A 46 -1.45 5.79 -11.03
CA GLY A 46 -0.56 4.63 -10.91
C GLY A 46 -1.30 3.33 -11.20
N LYS A 47 -0.54 2.26 -11.43
CA LYS A 47 -1.09 0.94 -11.71
C LYS A 47 -0.20 -0.18 -11.18
N ASP A 48 -0.79 -1.37 -11.02
CA ASP A 48 -0.04 -2.60 -10.83
C ASP A 48 0.40 -3.22 -12.18
N THR A 49 0.90 -4.43 -12.15
CA THR A 49 1.49 -5.11 -13.30
C THR A 49 0.50 -5.90 -14.15
N ARG A 50 -0.80 -5.93 -13.81
CA ARG A 50 -1.84 -6.66 -14.57
C ARG A 50 -1.89 -6.21 -16.01
N ARG A 51 -2.11 -7.15 -16.93
CA ARG A 51 -2.28 -6.83 -18.35
C ARG A 51 -3.40 -5.81 -18.59
N SER A 52 -4.52 -6.00 -17.89
CA SER A 52 -5.69 -5.11 -17.99
C SER A 52 -5.45 -3.71 -17.42
N SER A 53 -4.46 -3.52 -16.53
CA SER A 53 -4.15 -2.20 -15.96
C SER A 53 -3.72 -1.20 -17.02
N TYR A 54 -3.04 -1.64 -18.08
CA TYR A 54 -2.66 -0.77 -19.20
C TYR A 54 -3.88 -0.29 -20.02
N MET A 55 -4.86 -1.19 -20.20
CA MET A 55 -6.11 -0.87 -20.89
C MET A 55 -6.94 0.15 -20.09
N PHE A 56 -7.08 -0.09 -18.77
CA PHE A 56 -7.82 0.81 -17.89
C PHE A 56 -7.12 2.16 -17.72
N GLU A 57 -5.80 2.20 -17.65
CA GLU A 57 -5.02 3.45 -17.61
C GLU A 57 -5.32 4.30 -18.86
N ALA A 58 -5.26 3.71 -20.07
CA ALA A 58 -5.54 4.43 -21.30
C ALA A 58 -6.95 5.02 -21.34
N ALA A 59 -7.97 4.25 -20.93
CA ALA A 59 -9.35 4.71 -20.88
C ALA A 59 -9.56 5.83 -19.85
N LEU A 60 -9.03 5.65 -18.64
CA LEU A 60 -9.14 6.60 -17.55
C LEU A 60 -8.45 7.92 -17.88
N VAL A 61 -7.22 7.86 -18.39
CA VAL A 61 -6.44 9.04 -18.81
C VAL A 61 -7.15 9.78 -19.93
N SER A 62 -7.72 9.07 -20.91
CA SER A 62 -8.54 9.69 -21.97
C SER A 62 -9.74 10.45 -21.39
N GLY A 63 -10.40 9.89 -20.38
CA GLY A 63 -11.49 10.55 -19.65
C GLY A 63 -11.05 11.83 -18.94
N LEU A 64 -9.93 11.78 -18.22
CA LEU A 64 -9.35 12.92 -17.52
C LEU A 64 -9.05 14.08 -18.47
N VAL A 65 -8.30 13.83 -19.53
CA VAL A 65 -7.89 14.90 -20.46
C VAL A 65 -9.06 15.45 -21.26
N ALA A 66 -10.06 14.61 -21.60
CA ALA A 66 -11.29 15.03 -22.25
C ALA A 66 -12.17 15.94 -21.37
N SER A 67 -11.96 15.94 -20.06
CA SER A 67 -12.62 16.82 -19.09
C SER A 67 -11.76 18.01 -18.66
N GLY A 68 -10.58 18.20 -19.27
CA GLY A 68 -9.71 19.33 -19.03
C GLY A 68 -8.68 19.12 -17.92
N ALA A 69 -8.62 17.96 -17.31
CA ALA A 69 -7.60 17.66 -16.29
C ALA A 69 -6.27 17.24 -16.93
N ASP A 70 -5.18 17.63 -16.28
CA ASP A 70 -3.86 17.11 -16.62
C ASP A 70 -3.61 15.79 -15.87
N ALA A 71 -3.32 14.71 -16.62
CA ALA A 71 -3.08 13.37 -16.09
C ALA A 71 -1.58 13.06 -16.00
N TYR A 72 -1.10 12.81 -14.80
CA TYR A 72 0.31 12.51 -14.50
C TYR A 72 0.49 11.00 -14.28
N MET A 73 1.19 10.34 -15.18
CA MET A 73 1.33 8.89 -15.20
C MET A 73 2.57 8.44 -14.42
N LEU A 74 2.35 7.76 -13.28
CA LEU A 74 3.41 7.13 -12.47
C LEU A 74 3.83 5.76 -13.02
N HIS A 75 3.05 5.19 -13.93
CA HIS A 75 3.20 3.82 -14.40
C HIS A 75 3.09 2.79 -13.26
N VAL A 76 3.90 1.72 -13.30
CA VAL A 76 3.87 0.69 -12.25
C VAL A 76 4.48 1.21 -10.95
N ILE A 77 3.64 1.27 -9.92
CA ILE A 77 3.99 1.78 -8.58
C ILE A 77 3.06 1.14 -7.53
N PRO A 78 3.50 0.93 -6.27
CA PRO A 78 2.64 0.55 -5.16
C PRO A 78 1.50 1.54 -4.87
N THR A 79 0.37 1.02 -4.36
CA THR A 79 -0.75 1.86 -3.89
C THR A 79 -0.30 2.97 -2.93
N PRO A 80 0.52 2.69 -1.89
CA PRO A 80 1.02 3.75 -1.01
C PRO A 80 1.89 4.79 -1.74
N GLY A 81 2.58 4.39 -2.82
CA GLY A 81 3.33 5.34 -3.65
C GLY A 81 2.43 6.34 -4.37
N VAL A 82 1.23 5.93 -4.81
CA VAL A 82 0.24 6.85 -5.37
C VAL A 82 -0.26 7.82 -4.30
N ALA A 83 -0.64 7.32 -3.12
CA ALA A 83 -1.11 8.16 -2.01
C ALA A 83 -0.03 9.17 -1.57
N HIS A 84 1.21 8.70 -1.40
CA HIS A 84 2.36 9.54 -1.05
C HIS A 84 2.59 10.65 -2.08
N GLN A 85 2.63 10.31 -3.37
CA GLN A 85 2.87 11.28 -4.43
C GLN A 85 1.69 12.23 -4.65
N THR A 86 0.46 11.84 -4.32
CA THR A 86 -0.69 12.75 -4.34
C THR A 86 -0.47 13.91 -3.39
N VAL A 87 0.00 13.64 -2.17
CA VAL A 87 0.29 14.66 -1.16
C VAL A 87 1.54 15.47 -1.52
N GLU A 88 2.67 14.80 -1.74
CA GLU A 88 3.96 15.44 -2.01
C GLU A 88 3.96 16.32 -3.27
N GLY A 89 3.24 15.89 -4.30
CA GLY A 89 3.13 16.62 -5.56
C GLY A 89 2.00 17.66 -5.58
N CYS A 90 1.23 17.80 -4.48
CA CYS A 90 0.05 18.65 -4.39
C CYS A 90 -0.94 18.37 -5.54
N PHE A 91 -1.25 17.11 -5.79
CA PHE A 91 -2.25 16.70 -6.77
C PHE A 91 -3.66 16.79 -6.16
N ASP A 92 -4.66 17.06 -6.99
CA ASP A 92 -6.04 17.19 -6.56
C ASP A 92 -6.65 15.81 -6.25
N CYS A 93 -6.18 14.76 -6.95
CA CYS A 93 -6.62 13.39 -6.77
C CYS A 93 -5.54 12.41 -7.21
N GLY A 94 -5.46 11.27 -6.52
CA GLY A 94 -4.67 10.11 -6.95
C GLY A 94 -5.57 8.95 -7.36
N ILE A 95 -5.17 8.21 -8.38
CA ILE A 95 -5.91 7.04 -8.86
C ILE A 95 -4.95 5.87 -8.96
N MET A 96 -5.30 4.76 -8.30
CA MET A 96 -4.57 3.50 -8.42
C MET A 96 -5.41 2.45 -9.14
N ILE A 97 -4.83 1.85 -10.18
CA ILE A 97 -5.43 0.77 -10.95
C ILE A 97 -4.85 -0.55 -10.48
N SER A 98 -5.58 -1.24 -9.60
CA SER A 98 -5.21 -2.52 -9.03
C SER A 98 -6.39 -3.20 -8.34
N ALA A 99 -6.38 -4.53 -8.32
CA ALA A 99 -7.23 -5.36 -7.47
C ALA A 99 -6.44 -6.05 -6.34
N SER A 100 -5.29 -5.48 -5.91
CA SER A 100 -4.48 -5.96 -4.78
C SER A 100 -4.11 -7.45 -4.94
N HIS A 101 -4.54 -8.30 -4.01
CA HIS A 101 -4.23 -9.74 -3.99
C HIS A 101 -5.14 -10.62 -4.86
N ASN A 102 -6.12 -10.05 -5.57
CA ASN A 102 -7.00 -10.82 -6.46
C ASN A 102 -6.24 -11.46 -7.64
N PRO A 103 -6.77 -12.50 -8.30
CA PRO A 103 -6.22 -13.07 -9.52
C PRO A 103 -6.03 -12.01 -10.62
N PHE A 104 -5.18 -12.31 -11.61
CA PHE A 104 -4.83 -11.38 -12.68
C PHE A 104 -6.02 -10.96 -13.57
N CYS A 105 -7.07 -11.80 -13.66
CA CYS A 105 -8.28 -11.50 -14.44
C CYS A 105 -9.13 -10.38 -13.84
N ASP A 106 -9.04 -10.18 -12.52
CA ASP A 106 -9.67 -9.06 -11.84
C ASP A 106 -8.83 -7.80 -11.97
N ASN A 107 -9.49 -6.64 -11.87
CA ASN A 107 -8.83 -5.36 -11.69
C ASN A 107 -9.69 -4.44 -10.82
N GLY A 108 -9.17 -3.27 -10.49
CA GLY A 108 -9.87 -2.29 -9.68
C GLY A 108 -9.41 -0.87 -9.94
N ILE A 109 -10.23 0.08 -9.54
CA ILE A 109 -9.90 1.51 -9.54
C ILE A 109 -10.14 2.04 -8.13
N LYS A 110 -9.05 2.47 -7.47
CA LYS A 110 -9.05 3.09 -6.15
C LYS A 110 -8.81 4.58 -6.32
N LEU A 111 -9.58 5.40 -5.63
CA LEU A 111 -9.44 6.86 -5.65
C LEU A 111 -8.90 7.36 -4.31
N VAL A 112 -7.99 8.30 -4.39
CA VAL A 112 -7.31 8.92 -3.24
C VAL A 112 -7.53 10.44 -3.33
N ASN A 113 -7.96 11.06 -2.24
CA ASN A 113 -8.15 12.51 -2.18
C ASN A 113 -6.80 13.25 -2.05
N SER A 114 -6.81 14.57 -2.10
CA SER A 114 -5.60 15.42 -2.04
C SER A 114 -4.76 15.23 -0.77
N ASP A 115 -5.37 14.75 0.31
CA ASP A 115 -4.68 14.50 1.58
C ASP A 115 -4.07 13.10 1.66
N GLY A 116 -4.17 12.29 0.60
CA GLY A 116 -3.61 10.94 0.52
C GLY A 116 -4.51 9.85 1.12
N PHE A 117 -5.76 10.16 1.45
CA PHE A 117 -6.72 9.20 1.99
C PHE A 117 -7.64 8.65 0.90
N LYS A 118 -8.31 7.54 1.22
CA LYS A 118 -9.38 7.04 0.34
C LYS A 118 -10.42 8.13 0.11
N MET A 119 -10.91 8.20 -1.12
CA MET A 119 -11.92 9.18 -1.54
C MET A 119 -13.15 9.14 -0.63
N ASP A 120 -13.71 10.32 -0.37
CA ASP A 120 -14.90 10.48 0.44
C ASP A 120 -16.12 9.86 -0.23
N GLU A 121 -17.04 9.31 0.59
CA GLU A 121 -18.20 8.54 0.10
C GLU A 121 -19.15 9.36 -0.77
N ASP A 122 -19.37 10.62 -0.41
CA ASP A 122 -20.20 11.55 -1.15
C ASP A 122 -19.68 11.77 -2.58
N VAL A 123 -18.37 11.86 -2.76
CA VAL A 123 -17.75 11.97 -4.09
C VAL A 123 -17.89 10.66 -4.86
N LEU A 124 -17.72 9.51 -4.19
CA LEU A 124 -17.92 8.21 -4.81
C LEU A 124 -19.36 8.00 -5.28
N GLU A 125 -20.36 8.43 -4.51
CA GLU A 125 -21.77 8.37 -4.90
C GLU A 125 -22.05 9.23 -6.14
N LEU A 126 -21.48 10.42 -6.22
CA LEU A 126 -21.61 11.28 -7.42
C LEU A 126 -20.97 10.65 -8.66
N ILE A 127 -19.84 9.94 -8.49
CA ILE A 127 -19.21 9.17 -9.59
C ILE A 127 -20.15 8.04 -10.04
N GLU A 128 -20.76 7.30 -9.12
CA GLU A 128 -21.70 6.21 -9.43
C GLU A 128 -22.92 6.76 -10.17
N ASP A 129 -23.48 7.87 -9.73
CA ASP A 129 -24.59 8.53 -10.41
C ASP A 129 -24.23 8.92 -11.85
N TYR A 130 -23.04 9.44 -12.07
CA TYR A 130 -22.57 9.73 -13.43
C TYR A 130 -22.34 8.47 -14.27
N ILE A 131 -21.82 7.40 -13.69
CA ILE A 131 -21.68 6.10 -14.39
C ILE A 131 -23.05 5.59 -14.83
N ASP A 132 -24.07 5.72 -14.00
CA ASP A 132 -25.46 5.31 -14.29
C ASP A 132 -26.20 6.30 -15.23
N GLY A 133 -25.53 7.34 -15.72
CA GLY A 133 -26.10 8.30 -16.67
C GLY A 133 -26.92 9.42 -16.04
N LYS A 134 -26.78 9.64 -14.73
CA LYS A 134 -27.35 10.79 -14.04
C LYS A 134 -26.37 11.97 -14.10
N GLY A 135 -26.82 13.06 -14.69
CA GLY A 135 -26.02 14.28 -14.87
C GLY A 135 -25.12 14.26 -16.10
N GLU A 136 -24.62 15.42 -16.44
CA GLU A 136 -23.75 15.65 -17.58
C GLU A 136 -22.42 16.25 -17.14
N VAL A 137 -21.33 15.76 -17.75
CA VAL A 137 -19.99 16.31 -17.60
C VAL A 137 -19.61 16.90 -18.96
N PRO A 138 -19.33 18.22 -19.07
CA PRO A 138 -18.98 18.85 -20.34
C PRO A 138 -17.63 18.34 -20.86
N LEU A 139 -17.46 18.34 -22.18
CA LEU A 139 -16.19 18.08 -22.83
C LEU A 139 -15.37 19.39 -22.88
N ALA A 140 -14.10 19.28 -22.53
CA ALA A 140 -13.16 20.37 -22.75
C ALA A 140 -12.87 20.54 -24.24
N THR A 141 -12.70 21.77 -24.71
CA THR A 141 -12.43 22.10 -26.12
C THR A 141 -11.22 23.03 -26.26
N GLY A 142 -10.55 22.99 -27.37
CA GLY A 142 -9.43 23.87 -27.70
C GLY A 142 -8.31 23.80 -26.66
N ASN A 143 -7.92 24.92 -26.10
CA ASN A 143 -6.85 25.05 -25.09
C ASN A 143 -7.26 24.58 -23.68
N HIS A 144 -8.54 24.23 -23.48
CA HIS A 144 -9.02 23.68 -22.23
C HIS A 144 -8.84 22.16 -22.14
N ILE A 145 -8.55 21.46 -23.23
CA ILE A 145 -8.23 20.03 -23.20
C ILE A 145 -7.02 19.83 -22.30
N GLY A 146 -7.06 18.77 -21.45
CA GLY A 146 -5.97 18.42 -20.55
C GLY A 146 -4.77 17.81 -21.29
N ALA A 147 -3.67 17.66 -20.58
CA ALA A 147 -2.44 17.03 -21.08
C ALA A 147 -2.16 15.71 -20.37
N THR A 148 -1.41 14.83 -21.04
CA THR A 148 -0.78 13.67 -20.40
C THR A 148 0.67 14.01 -20.09
N VAL A 149 1.11 13.68 -18.88
CA VAL A 149 2.48 13.92 -18.41
C VAL A 149 3.08 12.61 -17.97
N ASP A 150 4.22 12.23 -18.54
CA ASP A 150 5.02 11.12 -18.00
C ASP A 150 5.67 11.57 -16.69
N TYR A 151 5.31 10.92 -15.57
CA TYR A 151 5.74 11.32 -14.23
C TYR A 151 6.54 10.22 -13.53
N MET A 152 7.40 9.51 -14.24
CA MET A 152 8.27 8.45 -13.68
C MET A 152 9.12 8.93 -12.50
N GLN A 153 9.47 10.21 -12.48
CA GLN A 153 10.20 10.82 -11.34
C GLN A 153 9.43 10.73 -10.01
N GLY A 154 8.10 10.65 -10.02
CA GLY A 154 7.30 10.44 -8.82
C GLY A 154 7.61 9.11 -8.13
N ARG A 155 7.82 8.03 -8.90
CA ARG A 155 8.27 6.75 -8.34
C ARG A 155 9.65 6.88 -7.67
N ASN A 156 10.57 7.59 -8.28
CA ASN A 156 11.91 7.78 -7.71
C ASN A 156 11.86 8.62 -6.42
N ARG A 157 10.95 9.60 -6.33
CA ARG A 157 10.72 10.36 -5.09
C ARG A 157 10.14 9.48 -3.99
N TYR A 158 9.20 8.58 -4.30
CA TYR A 158 8.68 7.62 -3.35
C TYR A 158 9.77 6.67 -2.84
N ILE A 159 10.63 6.13 -3.72
CA ILE A 159 11.80 5.33 -3.32
C ILE A 159 12.71 6.14 -2.38
N ALA A 160 13.00 7.40 -2.72
CA ALA A 160 13.84 8.25 -1.91
C ALA A 160 13.23 8.54 -0.53
N SER A 161 11.90 8.73 -0.42
CA SER A 161 11.22 8.92 0.86
C SER A 161 11.29 7.68 1.74
N LEU A 162 11.11 6.49 1.18
CA LEU A 162 11.29 5.22 1.89
C LEU A 162 12.71 5.07 2.44
N ILE A 163 13.74 5.34 1.63
CA ILE A 163 15.14 5.31 2.05
C ILE A 163 15.38 6.33 3.17
N ALA A 164 14.91 7.56 3.01
CA ALA A 164 15.08 8.63 3.99
C ALA A 164 14.37 8.35 5.33
N SER A 165 13.31 7.52 5.32
CA SER A 165 12.61 7.12 6.54
C SER A 165 13.41 6.15 7.42
N ALA A 166 14.45 5.52 6.87
CA ALA A 166 15.29 4.52 7.55
C ALA A 166 16.53 5.18 8.16
N ASN A 167 16.57 5.28 9.48
CA ASN A 167 17.71 5.82 10.23
C ASN A 167 18.67 4.71 10.72
N PHE A 168 18.93 3.70 9.88
CA PHE A 168 19.77 2.54 10.19
C PHE A 168 20.37 1.96 8.91
N SER A 169 21.42 1.14 9.05
CA SER A 169 22.06 0.42 7.95
C SER A 169 21.67 -1.05 7.99
N LEU A 170 21.49 -1.62 6.81
CA LEU A 170 21.26 -3.06 6.61
C LEU A 170 22.53 -3.79 6.13
N GLN A 171 23.69 -3.16 6.20
CA GLN A 171 24.95 -3.77 5.79
C GLN A 171 25.19 -5.11 6.52
N GLY A 172 25.43 -6.16 5.75
CA GLY A 172 25.64 -7.53 6.23
C GLY A 172 24.37 -8.29 6.57
N VAL A 173 23.18 -7.74 6.29
CA VAL A 173 21.89 -8.45 6.42
C VAL A 173 21.50 -9.05 5.08
N LYS A 174 21.13 -10.33 5.08
CA LYS A 174 20.63 -11.08 3.91
C LYS A 174 19.12 -11.09 3.92
N ILE A 175 18.49 -10.47 2.92
CA ILE A 175 17.05 -10.29 2.87
C ILE A 175 16.46 -10.95 1.63
N GLY A 176 15.42 -11.78 1.83
CA GLY A 176 14.56 -12.29 0.75
C GLY A 176 13.37 -11.35 0.51
N LEU A 177 13.09 -11.03 -0.76
CA LEU A 177 11.92 -10.26 -1.13
C LEU A 177 11.07 -11.05 -2.11
N ASP A 178 9.81 -11.31 -1.78
CA ASP A 178 8.80 -11.81 -2.70
C ASP A 178 7.91 -10.65 -3.14
N CYS A 179 8.07 -10.24 -4.40
CA CYS A 179 7.37 -9.09 -4.97
C CYS A 179 6.02 -9.45 -5.61
N ALA A 180 5.51 -10.66 -5.43
CA ALA A 180 4.22 -11.14 -5.98
C ALA A 180 4.07 -10.94 -7.50
N ASN A 181 5.17 -10.75 -8.27
CA ASN A 181 5.15 -10.24 -9.64
C ASN A 181 4.30 -8.95 -9.80
N GLY A 182 4.14 -8.20 -8.72
CA GLY A 182 3.34 -6.98 -8.60
C GLY A 182 4.18 -5.71 -8.62
N SER A 183 3.60 -4.64 -8.12
CA SER A 183 4.16 -3.29 -8.14
C SER A 183 5.42 -3.13 -7.29
N ALA A 184 5.62 -3.97 -6.25
CA ALA A 184 6.83 -4.00 -5.44
C ALA A 184 8.09 -4.33 -6.27
N SER A 185 7.95 -5.02 -7.42
CA SER A 185 9.06 -5.45 -8.27
C SER A 185 9.99 -4.30 -8.71
N SER A 186 9.44 -3.09 -8.86
CA SER A 186 10.20 -1.91 -9.30
C SER A 186 10.70 -1.02 -8.17
N VAL A 187 10.30 -1.27 -6.92
CA VAL A 187 10.55 -0.36 -5.78
C VAL A 187 11.31 -1.04 -4.64
N ALA A 188 10.93 -2.25 -4.25
CA ALA A 188 11.44 -2.86 -3.03
C ALA A 188 12.97 -3.06 -3.06
N LYS A 189 13.49 -3.75 -4.09
CA LYS A 189 14.93 -4.01 -4.18
C LYS A 189 15.78 -2.74 -4.14
N PRO A 190 15.53 -1.67 -4.94
CA PRO A 190 16.28 -0.42 -4.85
C PRO A 190 16.34 0.20 -3.45
N VAL A 191 15.26 0.11 -2.67
CA VAL A 191 15.21 0.63 -1.30
C VAL A 191 16.16 -0.13 -0.38
N PHE A 192 16.10 -1.47 -0.39
CA PHE A 192 16.95 -2.30 0.46
C PHE A 192 18.43 -2.28 0.04
N ASP A 193 18.71 -2.23 -1.27
CA ASP A 193 20.08 -2.08 -1.81
C ASP A 193 20.72 -0.76 -1.32
N ALA A 194 19.96 0.34 -1.36
CA ALA A 194 20.43 1.65 -0.91
C ALA A 194 20.76 1.67 0.60
N LEU A 195 20.11 0.82 1.39
CA LEU A 195 20.40 0.65 2.83
C LEU A 195 21.55 -0.35 3.10
N GLY A 196 22.12 -0.96 2.05
CA GLY A 196 23.29 -1.85 2.13
C GLY A 196 22.97 -3.32 2.39
N ALA A 197 21.72 -3.78 2.21
CA ALA A 197 21.35 -5.19 2.36
C ALA A 197 21.89 -6.07 1.22
N ASP A 198 22.17 -7.36 1.50
CA ASP A 198 22.34 -8.40 0.48
C ASP A 198 20.95 -8.95 0.11
N VAL A 199 20.41 -8.47 -1.00
CA VAL A 199 19.00 -8.71 -1.38
C VAL A 199 18.87 -9.83 -2.38
N ARG A 200 18.04 -10.84 -2.05
CA ARG A 200 17.61 -11.92 -2.93
C ARG A 200 16.13 -11.77 -3.26
N VAL A 201 15.82 -11.55 -4.52
CA VAL A 201 14.44 -11.30 -4.96
C VAL A 201 13.88 -12.50 -5.68
N ILE A 202 12.66 -12.86 -5.36
CA ILE A 202 11.84 -13.83 -6.11
C ILE A 202 10.55 -13.15 -6.58
N ASN A 203 9.93 -13.74 -7.59
CA ASN A 203 8.64 -13.27 -8.15
C ASN A 203 8.63 -11.76 -8.47
N ALA A 204 9.66 -11.31 -9.23
CA ALA A 204 9.82 -9.92 -9.64
C ALA A 204 9.98 -9.74 -11.16
N ALA A 205 9.43 -10.69 -11.93
CA ALA A 205 9.42 -10.67 -13.39
C ALA A 205 7.97 -10.71 -13.91
N PRO A 206 7.23 -9.59 -13.77
CA PRO A 206 5.82 -9.55 -14.17
C PRO A 206 5.65 -9.70 -15.69
N ASP A 207 4.71 -10.56 -16.11
CA ASP A 207 4.30 -10.75 -17.51
C ASP A 207 2.88 -10.25 -17.81
N GLY A 208 2.20 -9.75 -16.78
CA GLY A 208 0.82 -9.25 -16.83
C GLY A 208 -0.23 -10.28 -16.44
N PHE A 209 0.15 -11.55 -16.28
CA PHE A 209 -0.74 -12.66 -15.93
C PHE A 209 -0.32 -13.40 -14.67
N ASN A 210 0.92 -13.25 -14.24
CA ASN A 210 1.54 -13.99 -13.13
C ASN A 210 1.49 -13.25 -11.78
N ILE A 211 0.82 -12.10 -11.68
CA ILE A 211 0.66 -11.37 -10.43
C ILE A 211 -0.10 -12.23 -9.40
N ASN A 212 0.41 -12.34 -8.17
CA ASN A 212 -0.13 -13.15 -7.07
C ASN A 212 -0.25 -14.66 -7.34
N VAL A 213 0.24 -15.18 -8.47
CA VAL A 213 0.12 -16.62 -8.78
C VAL A 213 1.16 -17.39 -7.98
N ASP A 214 0.69 -18.15 -6.99
CA ASP A 214 1.50 -18.96 -6.08
C ASP A 214 2.69 -18.18 -5.45
N CYS A 215 2.47 -16.89 -5.13
CA CYS A 215 3.50 -16.00 -4.61
C CYS A 215 2.91 -14.83 -3.80
N GLY A 216 3.80 -14.08 -3.15
CA GLY A 216 3.45 -12.91 -2.35
C GLY A 216 2.82 -13.24 -1.00
N SER A 217 2.19 -12.26 -0.37
CA SER A 217 1.69 -12.35 1.00
C SER A 217 0.53 -13.34 1.21
N THR A 218 -0.10 -13.82 0.13
CA THR A 218 -1.15 -14.84 0.19
C THR A 218 -0.63 -16.28 -0.02
N HIS A 219 0.63 -16.44 -0.44
CA HIS A 219 1.28 -17.73 -0.71
C HIS A 219 2.73 -17.71 -0.21
N MET A 220 2.91 -17.87 1.08
CA MET A 220 4.18 -17.69 1.79
C MET A 220 5.17 -18.85 1.60
N GLU A 221 4.74 -20.03 1.16
CA GLU A 221 5.51 -21.28 1.17
C GLU A 221 6.78 -21.18 0.32
N ARG A 222 6.72 -20.41 -0.77
CA ARG A 222 7.88 -20.20 -1.64
C ARG A 222 8.96 -19.34 -0.98
N LEU A 223 8.54 -18.26 -0.30
CA LEU A 223 9.45 -17.40 0.43
C LEU A 223 10.02 -18.12 1.66
N GLN A 224 9.23 -18.91 2.39
CA GLN A 224 9.70 -19.70 3.53
C GLN A 224 10.84 -20.64 3.12
N ARG A 225 10.67 -21.40 2.04
CA ARG A 225 11.72 -22.27 1.49
C ARG A 225 12.94 -21.47 1.05
N HIS A 226 12.72 -20.36 0.35
CA HIS A 226 13.80 -19.52 -0.15
C HIS A 226 14.67 -18.96 0.98
N VAL A 227 14.05 -18.49 2.09
CA VAL A 227 14.78 -17.99 3.26
C VAL A 227 15.68 -19.08 3.85
N VAL A 228 15.15 -20.28 4.06
CA VAL A 228 15.90 -21.40 4.67
C VAL A 228 17.01 -21.91 3.73
N GLU A 229 16.69 -22.15 2.47
CA GLU A 229 17.63 -22.72 1.49
C GLU A 229 18.80 -21.78 1.17
N GLN A 230 18.55 -20.46 1.15
CA GLN A 230 19.58 -19.45 0.88
C GLN A 230 20.27 -18.93 2.14
N GLY A 231 19.87 -19.40 3.32
CA GLY A 231 20.43 -18.94 4.60
C GLY A 231 20.26 -17.44 4.81
N LEU A 232 19.06 -16.93 4.52
CA LEU A 232 18.72 -15.53 4.68
C LEU A 232 18.35 -15.23 6.14
N ASP A 233 18.59 -14.00 6.58
CA ASP A 233 18.26 -13.55 7.93
C ASP A 233 16.75 -13.30 8.10
N VAL A 234 16.08 -12.84 7.02
CA VAL A 234 14.65 -12.52 6.99
C VAL A 234 14.12 -12.54 5.56
N GLY A 235 12.84 -12.80 5.38
CA GLY A 235 12.11 -12.61 4.13
C GLY A 235 10.91 -11.69 4.30
N PHE A 236 10.55 -10.95 3.24
CA PHE A 236 9.34 -10.13 3.19
C PHE A 236 8.54 -10.47 1.93
N ALA A 237 7.25 -10.69 2.08
CA ALA A 237 6.31 -10.91 0.98
C ALA A 237 5.30 -9.77 0.92
N TYR A 238 5.11 -9.26 -0.29
CA TYR A 238 4.12 -8.23 -0.60
C TYR A 238 2.94 -8.83 -1.37
N ASP A 239 1.83 -8.11 -1.46
CA ASP A 239 0.77 -8.42 -2.41
C ASP A 239 0.92 -7.62 -3.71
N GLY A 240 -0.03 -7.77 -4.64
CA GLY A 240 0.10 -7.24 -6.00
C GLY A 240 0.32 -5.73 -6.09
N ASP A 241 -0.26 -4.93 -5.19
CA ASP A 241 -0.07 -3.48 -5.12
C ASP A 241 0.69 -3.01 -3.89
N ALA A 242 1.28 -3.96 -3.16
CA ALA A 242 2.24 -3.76 -2.09
C ALA A 242 1.76 -2.84 -0.95
N ASP A 243 0.46 -2.83 -0.67
CA ASP A 243 -0.09 -2.20 0.52
C ASP A 243 -0.04 -3.12 1.75
N ARG A 244 0.32 -4.40 1.56
CA ARG A 244 0.51 -5.44 2.59
C ARG A 244 1.94 -5.96 2.62
N CYS A 245 2.36 -6.38 3.83
CA CYS A 245 3.63 -7.07 4.05
C CYS A 245 3.47 -8.13 5.12
N LEU A 246 3.92 -9.35 4.83
CA LEU A 246 4.19 -10.39 5.81
C LEU A 246 5.68 -10.71 5.82
N ALA A 247 6.19 -11.22 6.95
CA ALA A 247 7.59 -11.56 7.06
C ALA A 247 7.80 -13.07 7.29
N VAL A 248 9.04 -13.52 7.07
CA VAL A 248 9.50 -14.88 7.36
C VAL A 248 10.82 -14.76 8.14
N ASP A 249 10.90 -15.43 9.28
CA ASP A 249 12.15 -15.46 10.08
C ASP A 249 13.21 -16.40 9.46
N GLU A 250 14.43 -16.37 10.03
CA GLU A 250 15.56 -17.19 9.59
C GLU A 250 15.33 -18.72 9.61
N ARG A 251 14.24 -19.15 10.25
CA ARG A 251 13.83 -20.56 10.35
C ARG A 251 12.71 -20.94 9.39
N GLY A 252 12.27 -20.01 8.55
CA GLY A 252 11.18 -20.21 7.62
C GLY A 252 9.78 -20.09 8.26
N ARG A 253 9.65 -19.52 9.47
CA ARG A 253 8.35 -19.33 10.12
C ARG A 253 7.75 -17.99 9.67
N VAL A 254 6.46 -18.01 9.36
CA VAL A 254 5.72 -16.79 9.01
C VAL A 254 5.58 -15.91 10.25
N VAL A 255 5.79 -14.63 10.05
CA VAL A 255 5.50 -13.54 10.99
C VAL A 255 4.37 -12.74 10.36
N ASP A 256 3.16 -12.93 10.87
CA ASP A 256 1.94 -12.33 10.32
C ASP A 256 1.74 -10.86 10.77
N GLY A 257 0.68 -10.23 10.28
CA GLY A 257 0.39 -8.83 10.60
C GLY A 257 0.14 -8.58 12.07
N ASP A 258 -0.45 -9.52 12.81
CA ASP A 258 -0.65 -9.40 14.25
C ASP A 258 0.69 -9.38 15.00
N GLN A 259 1.63 -10.25 14.59
CA GLN A 259 2.98 -10.28 15.17
C GLN A 259 3.77 -9.02 14.82
N ILE A 260 3.61 -8.50 13.59
CA ILE A 260 4.21 -7.22 13.16
C ILE A 260 3.66 -6.08 14.02
N LEU A 261 2.35 -6.01 14.22
CA LEU A 261 1.72 -5.01 15.08
C LEU A 261 2.25 -5.07 16.52
N TYR A 262 2.44 -6.28 17.06
CA TYR A 262 2.98 -6.47 18.40
C TYR A 262 4.41 -5.94 18.51
N VAL A 263 5.31 -6.41 17.65
CA VAL A 263 6.74 -6.05 17.75
C VAL A 263 6.97 -4.57 17.49
N CYS A 264 6.26 -3.99 16.50
CA CYS A 264 6.33 -2.56 16.21
C CYS A 264 5.69 -1.73 17.35
N GLY A 265 4.55 -2.17 17.91
CA GLY A 265 3.88 -1.49 19.01
C GLY A 265 4.75 -1.39 20.25
N VAL A 266 5.33 -2.52 20.67
CA VAL A 266 6.26 -2.55 21.81
C VAL A 266 7.49 -1.67 21.58
N TYR A 267 8.05 -1.74 20.37
CA TYR A 267 9.21 -0.92 20.01
C TYR A 267 8.88 0.58 20.01
N LEU A 268 7.80 0.99 19.36
CA LEU A 268 7.38 2.38 19.29
C LEU A 268 7.06 2.94 20.68
N ASN A 269 6.38 2.16 21.54
CA ASN A 269 6.08 2.56 22.91
C ASN A 269 7.36 2.81 23.72
N LYS A 270 8.32 1.89 23.64
CA LYS A 270 9.63 2.03 24.31
C LYS A 270 10.38 3.31 23.91
N HIS A 271 10.14 3.80 22.70
CA HIS A 271 10.79 4.99 22.17
C HIS A 271 9.90 6.26 22.22
N GLY A 272 8.76 6.21 22.93
CA GLY A 272 7.84 7.35 23.09
C GLY A 272 7.14 7.77 21.78
N ARG A 273 7.01 6.83 20.82
CA ARG A 273 6.42 7.06 19.49
C ARG A 273 5.06 6.39 19.29
N LEU A 274 4.56 5.64 20.29
CA LEU A 274 3.23 5.04 20.24
C LEU A 274 2.24 5.93 20.96
N SER A 275 1.41 6.64 20.22
CA SER A 275 0.40 7.56 20.75
C SER A 275 -0.58 6.83 21.70
N GLY A 276 -0.71 7.33 22.91
CA GLY A 276 -1.57 6.74 23.93
C GLY A 276 -1.20 5.31 24.38
N GLY A 277 -0.01 4.79 24.03
CA GLY A 277 0.37 3.41 24.29
C GLY A 277 -0.58 2.39 23.63
N THR A 278 -1.23 2.76 22.53
CA THR A 278 -2.35 2.02 21.95
C THR A 278 -2.07 1.56 20.52
N VAL A 279 -2.43 0.30 20.24
CA VAL A 279 -2.43 -0.30 18.89
C VAL A 279 -3.89 -0.52 18.45
N VAL A 280 -4.18 -0.33 17.18
CA VAL A 280 -5.53 -0.51 16.60
C VAL A 280 -5.56 -1.75 15.69
N PRO A 281 -5.80 -2.97 16.23
CA PRO A 281 -6.07 -4.16 15.43
C PRO A 281 -7.53 -4.20 14.97
N THR A 282 -7.88 -5.16 14.11
CA THR A 282 -9.28 -5.44 13.75
C THR A 282 -9.90 -6.49 14.66
N ILE A 283 -11.22 -6.63 14.58
CA ILE A 283 -11.96 -7.72 15.26
C ILE A 283 -11.58 -9.12 14.72
N ALA A 284 -10.92 -9.21 13.56
CA ALA A 284 -10.43 -10.45 12.99
C ALA A 284 -9.02 -10.82 13.50
N SER A 285 -8.34 -9.94 14.21
CA SER A 285 -7.03 -10.20 14.81
C SER A 285 -7.10 -11.28 15.88
N ASN A 286 -6.02 -12.05 16.02
CA ASN A 286 -5.96 -13.11 17.01
C ASN A 286 -6.06 -12.52 18.42
N PHE A 287 -6.87 -13.15 19.28
CA PHE A 287 -6.99 -12.77 20.70
C PHE A 287 -5.63 -12.76 21.42
N GLY A 288 -4.69 -13.60 20.98
CA GLY A 288 -3.32 -13.64 21.47
C GLY A 288 -2.59 -12.30 21.30
N LEU A 289 -2.86 -11.53 20.23
CA LEU A 289 -2.30 -10.19 20.07
C LEU A 289 -2.78 -9.25 21.18
N VAL A 290 -4.10 -9.17 21.42
CA VAL A 290 -4.67 -8.31 22.47
C VAL A 290 -4.07 -8.65 23.83
N LYS A 291 -4.01 -9.94 24.16
CA LYS A 291 -3.43 -10.40 25.42
C LYS A 291 -1.94 -10.09 25.55
N SER A 292 -1.18 -10.24 24.47
CA SER A 292 0.25 -9.94 24.47
C SER A 292 0.53 -8.44 24.61
N LEU A 293 -0.29 -7.59 23.99
CA LEU A 293 -0.22 -6.14 24.17
C LEU A 293 -0.49 -5.74 25.63
N GLU A 294 -1.55 -6.27 26.25
CA GLU A 294 -1.86 -6.04 27.66
C GLU A 294 -0.69 -6.44 28.57
N LEU A 295 -0.09 -7.63 28.36
CA LEU A 295 1.06 -8.10 29.13
C LEU A 295 2.30 -7.21 28.94
N ALA A 296 2.42 -6.56 27.80
CA ALA A 296 3.47 -5.57 27.54
C ALA A 296 3.14 -4.15 28.05
N GLY A 297 2.01 -3.98 28.74
CA GLY A 297 1.56 -2.68 29.26
C GLY A 297 1.01 -1.75 28.18
N LEU A 298 0.54 -2.31 27.06
CA LEU A 298 -0.07 -1.59 25.95
C LEU A 298 -1.58 -1.81 25.91
N SER A 299 -2.29 -0.88 25.29
CA SER A 299 -3.72 -1.01 25.04
C SER A 299 -4.00 -1.46 23.62
N ALA A 300 -5.09 -2.19 23.42
CA ALA A 300 -5.66 -2.50 22.11
C ALA A 300 -7.06 -1.90 21.98
N VAL A 301 -7.31 -1.16 20.90
CA VAL A 301 -8.63 -0.63 20.57
C VAL A 301 -9.03 -1.21 19.21
N THR A 302 -9.96 -2.18 19.22
CA THR A 302 -10.34 -2.91 18.02
C THR A 302 -11.24 -2.08 17.09
N SER A 303 -11.00 -2.22 15.79
CA SER A 303 -11.84 -1.68 14.72
C SER A 303 -12.63 -2.77 14.00
N GLY A 304 -13.56 -2.39 13.12
CA GLY A 304 -14.11 -3.29 12.11
C GLY A 304 -13.03 -3.80 11.15
N VAL A 305 -13.32 -4.86 10.41
CA VAL A 305 -12.44 -5.40 9.36
C VAL A 305 -12.38 -4.43 8.18
N GLY A 306 -11.19 -4.23 7.64
CA GLY A 306 -10.92 -3.34 6.52
C GLY A 306 -10.14 -2.09 6.93
N ASP A 307 -9.15 -1.75 6.13
CA ASP A 307 -8.19 -0.66 6.36
C ASP A 307 -8.88 0.70 6.63
N ARG A 308 -10.01 0.97 5.97
CA ARG A 308 -10.83 2.17 6.20
C ARG A 308 -11.31 2.27 7.65
N HIS A 309 -11.76 1.17 8.23
CA HIS A 309 -12.22 1.13 9.63
C HIS A 309 -11.05 1.26 10.61
N VAL A 310 -9.92 0.61 10.30
CA VAL A 310 -8.68 0.77 11.08
C VAL A 310 -8.27 2.24 11.10
N TYR A 311 -8.18 2.85 9.91
CA TYR A 311 -7.75 4.24 9.81
C TYR A 311 -8.71 5.22 10.48
N ALA A 312 -10.03 5.05 10.29
CA ALA A 312 -11.03 5.86 10.96
C ALA A 312 -10.88 5.80 12.50
N LYS A 313 -10.66 4.59 13.03
CA LYS A 313 -10.45 4.38 14.46
C LYS A 313 -9.14 4.98 14.96
N MET A 314 -8.08 4.89 14.15
CA MET A 314 -6.81 5.56 14.45
C MET A 314 -6.97 7.09 14.54
N ARG A 315 -7.69 7.69 13.59
CA ARG A 315 -7.95 9.15 13.60
C ARG A 315 -8.79 9.58 14.78
N GLU A 316 -9.86 8.84 15.09
CA GLU A 316 -10.76 9.13 16.22
C GLU A 316 -9.98 9.22 17.55
N GLY A 317 -9.04 8.28 17.77
CA GLY A 317 -8.27 8.20 19.00
C GLY A 317 -6.89 8.88 18.95
N GLY A 318 -6.49 9.43 17.81
CA GLY A 318 -5.14 9.99 17.62
C GLY A 318 -4.04 8.93 17.71
N PHE A 319 -4.33 7.66 17.35
CA PHE A 319 -3.40 6.54 17.46
C PHE A 319 -2.45 6.47 16.27
N SER A 320 -1.21 6.07 16.51
CA SER A 320 -0.13 6.07 15.52
C SER A 320 0.15 4.70 14.88
N LEU A 321 -0.44 3.60 15.38
CA LEU A 321 -0.23 2.26 14.82
C LEU A 321 -1.54 1.48 14.78
N GLY A 322 -1.87 0.94 13.62
CA GLY A 322 -2.99 0.04 13.43
C GLY A 322 -2.77 -0.88 12.22
N GLY A 323 -3.60 -1.90 12.09
CA GLY A 323 -3.51 -2.80 10.94
C GLY A 323 -4.30 -4.08 11.09
N GLU A 324 -4.04 -5.00 10.16
CA GLU A 324 -4.73 -6.27 10.01
C GLU A 324 -3.75 -7.45 10.03
N GLN A 325 -4.23 -8.62 10.46
CA GLN A 325 -3.47 -9.86 10.41
C GLN A 325 -2.94 -10.19 9.00
N THR A 326 -3.65 -9.76 7.96
CA THR A 326 -3.28 -9.93 6.55
C THR A 326 -2.05 -9.13 6.12
N GLY A 327 -1.47 -8.32 7.02
CA GLY A 327 -0.25 -7.55 6.77
C GLY A 327 -0.46 -6.11 6.32
N HIS A 328 -1.71 -5.63 6.24
CA HIS A 328 -1.98 -4.21 6.01
C HIS A 328 -1.72 -3.44 7.29
N THR A 329 -0.56 -2.79 7.39
CA THR A 329 -0.12 -2.06 8.59
C THR A 329 0.01 -0.57 8.28
N ILE A 330 -0.56 0.27 9.15
CA ILE A 330 -0.58 1.73 9.01
C ILE A 330 0.25 2.35 10.13
N PHE A 331 1.28 3.11 9.76
CA PHE A 331 2.06 3.97 10.65
C PHE A 331 1.58 5.41 10.48
N GLY A 332 0.57 5.80 11.25
CA GLY A 332 -0.22 7.02 11.03
C GLY A 332 0.55 8.35 11.20
N ASP A 333 1.74 8.33 11.80
CA ASP A 333 2.66 9.47 11.88
C ASP A 333 3.47 9.68 10.58
N ILE A 334 3.47 8.69 9.68
CA ILE A 334 4.28 8.70 8.44
C ILE A 334 3.39 8.51 7.21
N GLU A 335 2.45 7.56 7.26
CA GLU A 335 1.68 7.11 6.11
C GLU A 335 0.17 7.34 6.30
N ARG A 336 -0.55 7.48 5.18
CA ARG A 336 -2.01 7.68 5.14
C ARG A 336 -2.78 6.40 4.86
N THR A 337 -2.07 5.35 4.44
CA THR A 337 -2.59 4.02 4.13
C THR A 337 -1.53 2.99 4.52
N GLY A 338 -1.85 1.71 4.43
CA GLY A 338 -0.84 0.66 4.60
C GLY A 338 0.22 0.73 3.50
N ASP A 339 1.47 0.54 3.91
CA ASP A 339 2.63 0.48 3.02
C ASP A 339 3.47 -0.75 3.39
N GLY A 340 3.46 -1.75 2.50
CA GLY A 340 4.18 -3.00 2.74
C GLY A 340 5.69 -2.81 2.80
N ILE A 341 6.25 -1.91 1.97
CA ILE A 341 7.70 -1.66 1.95
C ILE A 341 8.10 -0.87 3.20
N MET A 342 7.34 0.14 3.60
CA MET A 342 7.53 0.84 4.86
C MET A 342 7.43 -0.13 6.05
N THR A 343 6.43 -1.01 6.05
CA THR A 343 6.24 -2.03 7.10
C THR A 343 7.49 -2.90 7.23
N SER A 344 8.04 -3.40 6.11
CA SER A 344 9.27 -4.19 6.13
C SER A 344 10.48 -3.40 6.68
N LEU A 345 10.59 -2.10 6.35
CA LEU A 345 11.61 -1.23 6.93
C LEU A 345 11.43 -1.05 8.45
N ARG A 346 10.20 -0.90 8.94
CA ARG A 346 9.91 -0.77 10.37
C ARG A 346 10.23 -2.06 11.14
N VAL A 347 9.92 -3.22 10.56
CA VAL A 347 10.34 -4.51 11.13
C VAL A 347 11.86 -4.58 11.22
N MET A 348 12.59 -4.17 10.19
CA MET A 348 14.06 -4.13 10.22
C MET A 348 14.60 -3.09 11.21
N GLU A 349 13.92 -1.96 11.41
CA GLU A 349 14.30 -0.99 12.46
C GLU A 349 14.25 -1.62 13.86
N VAL A 350 13.18 -2.38 14.14
CA VAL A 350 13.04 -3.12 15.41
C VAL A 350 14.17 -4.11 15.59
N ASP A 351 14.46 -4.94 14.59
CA ASP A 351 15.52 -5.95 14.65
C ASP A 351 16.90 -5.31 14.88
N ARG A 352 17.29 -4.36 14.05
CA ARG A 352 18.63 -3.75 14.07
C ARG A 352 18.92 -2.96 15.34
N LYS A 353 17.93 -2.24 15.87
CA LYS A 353 18.13 -1.46 17.11
C LYS A 353 18.01 -2.33 18.36
N SER A 354 17.22 -3.40 18.33
CA SER A 354 17.18 -4.40 19.42
C SER A 354 18.50 -5.17 19.53
N THR A 355 19.12 -5.53 18.42
CA THR A 355 20.40 -6.27 18.38
C THR A 355 21.58 -5.41 18.84
N ARG A 356 21.58 -4.10 18.52
CA ARG A 356 22.65 -3.19 18.99
C ARG A 356 22.63 -2.95 20.50
N LEU A 357 21.45 -2.99 21.13
CA LEU A 357 21.34 -2.91 22.59
C LEU A 357 21.83 -4.18 23.28
N ASN A 358 21.81 -5.33 22.59
CA ASN A 358 22.24 -6.63 23.10
C ASN A 358 23.70 -6.97 22.79
N SER A 359 24.41 -6.20 21.96
CA SER A 359 25.83 -6.45 21.66
C SER A 359 26.78 -6.15 22.81
N SER A 360 26.30 -5.56 23.91
CA SER A 360 27.03 -5.42 25.18
C SER A 360 26.70 -6.51 26.22
N HIS A 361 25.62 -7.30 26.00
CA HIS A 361 25.31 -8.45 26.85
C HIS A 361 24.55 -9.51 26.04
N VAL A 362 25.24 -10.63 25.84
CA VAL A 362 24.76 -11.88 25.19
C VAL A 362 23.39 -12.30 25.73
N LYS A 363 22.37 -12.32 24.85
CA LYS A 363 21.42 -13.43 24.62
C LYS A 363 20.29 -12.97 23.71
N ARG A 364 20.16 -13.64 22.55
CA ARG A 364 19.02 -13.56 21.63
C ARG A 364 17.73 -13.67 22.42
N SER A 365 16.93 -12.60 22.46
CA SER A 365 15.59 -12.69 23.01
C SER A 365 14.75 -13.53 22.04
N ARG A 366 14.39 -14.72 22.46
CA ARG A 366 13.46 -15.60 21.79
C ARG A 366 12.09 -14.91 21.78
N MET A 367 11.48 -14.77 20.60
CA MET A 367 10.04 -14.55 20.55
C MET A 367 9.34 -15.69 21.30
N PRO A 368 8.30 -15.42 22.11
CA PRO A 368 7.55 -16.50 22.73
C PRO A 368 6.97 -17.40 21.65
N SER A 369 7.31 -18.69 21.69
CA SER A 369 6.59 -19.70 20.93
C SER A 369 5.14 -19.72 21.44
N SER A 370 4.18 -19.59 20.54
CA SER A 370 2.76 -19.79 20.81
C SER A 370 2.54 -21.04 21.67
N ALA A 371 1.93 -20.87 22.81
CA ALA A 371 1.19 -21.91 23.53
C ALA A 371 -0.29 -21.74 23.22
#